data_5bb3b5e8643efee56c8f9474ab32d6e4
#
_entry.id   5bb3b5e8643efee56c8f9474ab32d6e4
#
_cell.length_a   1.000
_cell.length_b   1.000
_cell.length_c   1.000
_cell.angle_alpha   90.00
_cell.angle_beta   90.00
_cell.angle_gamma   90.00
#
_symmetry.space_group_name_H-M   'P 1'
#
loop_
_entity.id
_entity.type
_entity.pdbx_description
1 polymer ?
#
loop_
_entity_poly.entity_id
_entity_poly.type
_entity_poly.pdbx_seq_one_letter_code
_entity_poly.pdbx_strand_id
1 'polypeptide(L)'
;MDMQKNIRVNREHKDSLFRFIFSDKKALLSLYNAVNDSDYTDKELLEIYTMEDFVYMGMKNDVSFLIDWNLNLFEHQSMYNPNMPLRGFMYMAASFKKYVELKRLDLYSSKLIRIPVPRYFVFYNGKRPMEDEVLLRLTDQMEGTDVAEKFCTEF
;
A
#
# COMPACT_ATOMS: atom_id res chain seq x y z
N MET A 1 -19.88 -25.00 -12.67
CA MET A 1 -19.79 -23.57 -13.06
C MET A 1 -20.10 -22.59 -11.91
N ASP A 2 -20.63 -23.05 -10.77
CA ASP A 2 -21.11 -22.20 -9.67
C ASP A 2 -20.05 -21.84 -8.59
N MET A 3 -19.07 -22.71 -8.39
CA MET A 3 -18.10 -22.51 -7.29
C MET A 3 -17.13 -21.34 -7.53
N GLN A 4 -16.70 -21.14 -8.78
CA GLN A 4 -15.81 -20.02 -9.12
C GLN A 4 -16.52 -18.66 -9.03
N LYS A 5 -17.81 -18.61 -9.35
CA LYS A 5 -18.63 -17.39 -9.27
C LYS A 5 -18.84 -16.96 -7.81
N ASN A 6 -19.14 -17.93 -6.94
CA ASN A 6 -19.30 -17.68 -5.49
C ASN A 6 -17.99 -17.24 -4.80
N ILE A 7 -16.84 -17.76 -5.23
CA ILE A 7 -15.52 -17.36 -4.71
C ILE A 7 -15.19 -15.92 -5.12
N ARG A 8 -15.51 -15.52 -6.36
CA ARG A 8 -15.27 -14.18 -6.88
C ARG A 8 -16.13 -13.13 -6.17
N VAL A 9 -17.41 -13.40 -6.02
CA VAL A 9 -18.37 -12.55 -5.28
C VAL A 9 -17.92 -12.35 -3.82
N ASN A 10 -17.46 -13.42 -3.15
CA ASN A 10 -17.03 -13.34 -1.75
C ASN A 10 -15.73 -12.52 -1.57
N ARG A 11 -14.84 -12.45 -2.57
CA ARG A 11 -13.63 -11.62 -2.56
C ARG A 11 -13.95 -10.13 -2.75
N GLU A 12 -14.74 -9.81 -3.75
CA GLU A 12 -15.17 -8.43 -4.03
C GLU A 12 -15.89 -7.81 -2.83
N HIS A 13 -16.65 -8.61 -2.05
CA HIS A 13 -17.28 -8.15 -0.82
C HIS A 13 -16.29 -7.86 0.31
N LYS A 14 -15.25 -8.67 0.48
CA LYS A 14 -14.26 -8.46 1.54
C LYS A 14 -13.38 -7.25 1.29
N ASP A 15 -12.92 -7.08 0.05
CA ASP A 15 -12.12 -5.94 -0.37
C ASP A 15 -12.96 -4.64 -0.30
N SER A 16 -14.24 -4.73 -0.67
CA SER A 16 -15.20 -3.62 -0.53
C SER A 16 -15.44 -3.26 0.94
N LEU A 17 -15.53 -4.25 1.83
CA LEU A 17 -15.73 -4.03 3.27
C LEU A 17 -14.51 -3.36 3.91
N PHE A 18 -13.30 -3.80 3.57
CA PHE A 18 -12.07 -3.17 4.07
C PHE A 18 -12.02 -1.70 3.68
N ARG A 19 -12.22 -1.39 2.39
CA ARG A 19 -12.28 0.00 1.90
C ARG A 19 -13.40 0.80 2.55
N PHE A 20 -14.56 0.21 2.76
CA PHE A 20 -15.69 0.87 3.40
C PHE A 20 -15.38 1.24 4.86
N ILE A 21 -14.83 0.31 5.64
CA ILE A 21 -14.48 0.56 7.05
C ILE A 21 -13.41 1.66 7.15
N PHE A 22 -12.35 1.57 6.34
CA PHE A 22 -11.21 2.49 6.42
C PHE A 22 -11.34 3.72 5.52
N SER A 23 -12.50 3.95 4.91
CA SER A 23 -12.89 5.26 4.40
C SER A 23 -13.22 6.25 5.53
N ASP A 24 -13.57 5.76 6.73
CA ASP A 24 -13.67 6.59 7.92
C ASP A 24 -12.29 6.91 8.48
N LYS A 25 -11.93 8.19 8.53
CA LYS A 25 -10.63 8.65 9.03
C LYS A 25 -10.34 8.22 10.48
N LYS A 26 -11.36 8.11 11.34
CA LYS A 26 -11.19 7.69 12.73
C LYS A 26 -10.80 6.21 12.81
N ALA A 27 -11.47 5.36 12.04
CA ALA A 27 -11.14 3.94 11.95
C ALA A 27 -9.75 3.74 11.34
N LEU A 28 -9.41 4.50 10.29
CA LEU A 28 -8.11 4.46 9.65
C LEU A 28 -6.98 4.89 10.60
N LEU A 29 -7.17 5.96 11.38
CA LEU A 29 -6.21 6.41 12.39
C LEU A 29 -6.01 5.36 13.49
N SER A 30 -7.08 4.71 13.92
CA SER A 30 -7.00 3.63 14.91
C SER A 30 -6.18 2.45 14.38
N LEU A 31 -6.38 2.06 13.11
CA LEU A 31 -5.59 1.01 12.47
C LEU A 31 -4.12 1.42 12.34
N TYR A 32 -3.86 2.67 11.90
CA TYR A 32 -2.50 3.20 11.81
C TYR A 32 -1.77 3.14 13.15
N ASN A 33 -2.43 3.59 14.23
CA ASN A 33 -1.87 3.54 15.57
C ASN A 33 -1.54 2.11 16.02
N ALA A 34 -2.44 1.17 15.76
CA ALA A 34 -2.24 -0.23 16.12
C ALA A 34 -1.05 -0.89 15.37
N VAL A 35 -0.86 -0.53 14.10
CA VAL A 35 0.24 -1.08 13.27
C VAL A 35 1.59 -0.46 13.59
N ASN A 36 1.61 0.81 14.04
CA ASN A 36 2.85 1.58 14.24
C ASN A 36 3.17 1.81 15.73
N ASP A 37 2.41 1.22 16.65
CA ASP A 37 2.53 1.43 18.10
C ASP A 37 2.56 2.93 18.45
N SER A 38 1.58 3.67 17.90
CA SER A 38 1.44 5.12 18.04
C SER A 38 0.08 5.51 18.64
N ASP A 39 -0.07 6.76 19.07
CA ASP A 39 -1.23 7.25 19.81
C ASP A 39 -1.82 8.55 19.26
N TYR A 40 -1.74 8.75 17.94
CA TYR A 40 -2.35 9.92 17.31
C TYR A 40 -3.84 10.00 17.60
N THR A 41 -4.33 11.20 17.98
CA THR A 41 -5.72 11.44 18.32
C THR A 41 -6.45 12.30 17.30
N ASP A 42 -5.71 13.13 16.54
CA ASP A 42 -6.27 14.00 15.53
C ASP A 42 -6.32 13.33 14.15
N LYS A 43 -7.53 12.96 13.75
CA LYS A 43 -7.79 12.34 12.44
C LYS A 43 -7.58 13.29 11.25
N GLU A 44 -7.53 14.61 11.48
CA GLU A 44 -7.31 15.58 10.40
C GLU A 44 -5.86 15.62 9.93
N LEU A 45 -4.94 14.99 10.67
CA LEU A 45 -3.56 14.73 10.23
C LEU A 45 -3.50 13.76 9.03
N LEU A 46 -4.57 13.00 8.77
CA LEU A 46 -4.63 12.07 7.63
C LEU A 46 -5.00 12.80 6.34
N GLU A 47 -4.06 12.83 5.40
CA GLU A 47 -4.32 13.21 4.01
C GLU A 47 -4.57 11.94 3.17
N ILE A 48 -5.79 11.76 2.67
CA ILE A 48 -6.17 10.56 1.90
C ILE A 48 -5.65 10.67 0.46
N TYR A 49 -4.92 9.66 0.03
CA TYR A 49 -4.34 9.53 -1.31
C TYR A 49 -4.91 8.37 -2.11
N THR A 50 -5.94 7.70 -1.61
CA THR A 50 -6.56 6.55 -2.30
C THR A 50 -6.91 6.91 -3.75
N MET A 51 -6.50 6.06 -4.66
CA MET A 51 -6.55 6.31 -6.09
C MET A 51 -7.77 5.60 -6.68
N GLU A 52 -8.92 6.28 -6.74
CA GLU A 52 -10.12 5.75 -7.40
C GLU A 52 -9.92 5.63 -8.93
N ASP A 53 -9.10 6.51 -9.51
CA ASP A 53 -8.95 6.69 -10.96
C ASP A 53 -7.68 6.07 -11.56
N PHE A 54 -6.76 5.56 -10.74
CA PHE A 54 -5.51 5.02 -11.26
C PHE A 54 -5.62 3.52 -11.54
N VAL A 55 -6.22 3.19 -12.66
CA VAL A 55 -6.25 1.81 -13.18
C VAL A 55 -5.05 1.62 -14.11
N TYR A 56 -3.86 1.40 -13.54
CA TYR A 56 -2.77 0.83 -14.32
C TYR A 56 -2.87 -0.70 -14.26
N MET A 57 -3.12 -1.33 -15.40
CA MET A 57 -3.28 -2.80 -15.51
C MET A 57 -4.37 -3.41 -14.60
N GLY A 58 -5.44 -2.67 -14.27
CA GLY A 58 -6.52 -3.18 -13.41
C GLY A 58 -6.16 -3.32 -11.93
N MET A 59 -4.99 -2.84 -11.50
CA MET A 59 -4.56 -2.87 -10.11
C MET A 59 -5.04 -1.63 -9.37
N LYS A 60 -5.68 -1.83 -8.22
CA LYS A 60 -6.08 -0.77 -7.28
C LYS A 60 -5.52 -1.11 -5.92
N ASN A 61 -4.94 -0.13 -5.25
CA ASN A 61 -4.66 -0.23 -3.83
C ASN A 61 -5.94 0.03 -3.03
N ASP A 62 -6.10 -0.64 -1.89
CA ASP A 62 -7.33 -0.48 -1.09
C ASP A 62 -7.39 0.87 -0.38
N VAL A 63 -6.34 1.25 0.35
CA VAL A 63 -6.27 2.54 1.05
C VAL A 63 -4.86 3.09 1.02
N SER A 64 -4.69 4.36 0.61
CA SER A 64 -3.44 5.10 0.73
C SER A 64 -3.67 6.45 1.38
N PHE A 65 -2.76 6.82 2.28
CA PHE A 65 -2.83 8.06 3.03
C PHE A 65 -1.46 8.52 3.50
N LEU A 66 -1.35 9.83 3.68
CA LEU A 66 -0.19 10.47 4.29
C LEU A 66 -0.53 10.86 5.73
N ILE A 67 0.37 10.57 6.64
CA ILE A 67 0.39 11.12 7.99
C ILE A 67 1.84 11.50 8.32
N ASP A 68 2.06 12.76 8.73
CA ASP A 68 3.39 13.35 8.85
C ASP A 68 4.19 13.16 7.55
N TRP A 69 5.33 12.49 7.62
CA TRP A 69 6.17 12.16 6.47
C TRP A 69 6.11 10.68 6.09
N ASN A 70 5.03 9.98 6.45
CA ASN A 70 4.83 8.57 6.11
C ASN A 70 3.69 8.42 5.11
N LEU A 71 3.99 7.94 3.90
CA LEU A 71 3.02 7.54 2.90
C LEU A 71 2.69 6.05 3.11
N ASN A 72 1.52 5.80 3.65
CA ASN A 72 1.07 4.46 3.99
C ASN A 72 0.16 3.90 2.91
N LEU A 73 0.43 2.67 2.50
CA LEU A 73 -0.38 1.88 1.61
C LEU A 73 -0.84 0.64 2.36
N PHE A 74 -2.14 0.55 2.58
CA PHE A 74 -2.79 -0.59 3.23
C PHE A 74 -3.54 -1.40 2.19
N GLU A 75 -3.32 -2.69 2.18
CA GLU A 75 -3.92 -3.64 1.23
C GLU A 75 -4.50 -4.81 1.99
N HIS A 76 -5.69 -5.26 1.62
CA HIS A 76 -6.31 -6.46 2.18
C HIS A 76 -6.19 -7.63 1.21
N GLN A 77 -5.80 -8.81 1.71
CA GLN A 77 -5.67 -10.01 0.90
C GLN A 77 -6.32 -11.23 1.56
N SER A 78 -7.21 -11.89 0.85
CA SER A 78 -7.81 -13.15 1.27
C SER A 78 -7.09 -14.39 0.74
N MET A 79 -6.09 -14.20 -0.12
CA MET A 79 -5.20 -15.25 -0.62
C MET A 79 -3.76 -14.79 -0.53
N TYR A 80 -2.87 -15.72 -0.16
CA TYR A 80 -1.44 -15.46 -0.20
C TYR A 80 -0.99 -15.18 -1.64
N ASN A 81 -0.28 -14.09 -1.81
CA ASN A 81 0.32 -13.71 -3.08
C ASN A 81 1.78 -13.30 -2.86
N PRO A 82 2.76 -14.08 -3.35
CA PRO A 82 4.18 -13.77 -3.17
C PRO A 82 4.62 -12.51 -3.95
N ASN A 83 3.81 -12.04 -4.91
CA ASN A 83 4.12 -10.86 -5.72
C ASN A 83 3.66 -9.53 -5.07
N MET A 84 3.28 -9.55 -3.79
CA MET A 84 2.87 -8.33 -3.09
C MET A 84 3.97 -7.25 -3.07
N PRO A 85 5.27 -7.55 -2.93
CA PRO A 85 6.31 -6.52 -2.98
C PRO A 85 6.34 -5.76 -4.30
N LEU A 86 6.25 -6.46 -5.43
CA LEU A 86 6.22 -5.82 -6.75
C LEU A 86 4.95 -4.97 -6.94
N ARG A 87 3.79 -5.47 -6.51
CA ARG A 87 2.54 -4.69 -6.52
C ARG A 87 2.66 -3.43 -5.66
N GLY A 88 3.20 -3.57 -4.45
CA GLY A 88 3.43 -2.45 -3.53
C GLY A 88 4.35 -1.41 -4.15
N PHE A 89 5.43 -1.82 -4.80
CA PHE A 89 6.34 -0.92 -5.51
C PHE A 89 5.62 -0.11 -6.60
N MET A 90 4.77 -0.75 -7.40
CA MET A 90 3.96 -0.07 -8.43
C MET A 90 2.97 0.92 -7.81
N TYR A 91 2.31 0.56 -6.71
CA TYR A 91 1.41 1.46 -5.98
C TYR A 91 2.15 2.66 -5.38
N MET A 92 3.35 2.44 -4.82
CA MET A 92 4.19 3.51 -4.28
C MET A 92 4.58 4.49 -5.38
N ALA A 93 5.04 3.99 -6.54
CA ALA A 93 5.40 4.83 -7.68
C ALA A 93 4.21 5.70 -8.14
N ALA A 94 3.03 5.10 -8.24
CA ALA A 94 1.81 5.82 -8.60
C ALA A 94 1.42 6.87 -7.54
N SER A 95 1.57 6.55 -6.26
CA SER A 95 1.28 7.46 -5.14
C SER A 95 2.28 8.63 -5.10
N PHE A 96 3.56 8.38 -5.37
CA PHE A 96 4.56 9.44 -5.49
C PHE A 96 4.29 10.35 -6.69
N LYS A 97 3.88 9.78 -7.84
CA LYS A 97 3.46 10.60 -8.98
C LYS A 97 2.34 11.55 -8.58
N LYS A 98 1.29 11.05 -7.94
CA LYS A 98 0.17 11.86 -7.44
C LYS A 98 0.64 12.92 -6.42
N TYR A 99 1.54 12.55 -5.50
CA TYR A 99 2.13 13.47 -4.53
C TYR A 99 2.85 14.63 -5.23
N VAL A 100 3.70 14.34 -6.20
CA VAL A 100 4.44 15.34 -6.98
C VAL A 100 3.49 16.30 -7.71
N GLU A 101 2.44 15.75 -8.34
CA GLU A 101 1.43 16.54 -9.06
C GLU A 101 0.63 17.45 -8.10
N LEU A 102 0.13 16.93 -6.98
CA LEU A 102 -0.65 17.69 -6.00
C LEU A 102 0.17 18.80 -5.32
N LYS A 103 1.42 18.49 -4.98
CA LYS A 103 2.33 19.48 -4.37
C LYS A 103 3.01 20.38 -5.41
N ARG A 104 2.71 20.18 -6.72
CA ARG A 104 3.28 20.95 -7.86
C ARG A 104 4.80 20.99 -7.84
N LEU A 105 5.43 19.82 -7.57
CA LEU A 105 6.88 19.72 -7.50
C LEU A 105 7.47 19.56 -8.89
N ASP A 106 8.56 20.29 -9.16
CA ASP A 106 9.26 20.23 -10.45
C ASP A 106 10.43 19.24 -10.37
N LEU A 107 10.23 18.05 -10.95
CA LEU A 107 11.23 16.99 -10.98
C LEU A 107 12.49 17.32 -11.79
N TYR A 108 12.41 18.33 -12.65
CA TYR A 108 13.54 18.80 -13.48
C TYR A 108 14.30 19.96 -12.84
N SER A 109 13.84 20.42 -11.67
CA SER A 109 14.52 21.44 -10.89
C SER A 109 15.88 20.93 -10.38
N SER A 110 16.84 21.85 -10.23
CA SER A 110 18.12 21.55 -9.55
C SER A 110 18.00 21.40 -8.03
N LYS A 111 16.80 21.62 -7.46
CA LYS A 111 16.57 21.52 -6.02
C LYS A 111 16.17 20.07 -5.67
N LEU A 112 16.79 19.54 -4.60
CA LEU A 112 16.41 18.24 -4.06
C LEU A 112 14.95 18.25 -3.59
N ILE A 113 14.15 17.39 -4.17
CA ILE A 113 12.77 17.15 -3.74
C ILE A 113 12.77 16.11 -2.62
N ARG A 114 12.15 16.47 -1.51
CA ARG A 114 11.93 15.53 -0.40
C ARG A 114 10.56 14.89 -0.56
N ILE A 115 10.53 13.57 -0.45
CA ILE A 115 9.32 12.75 -0.54
C ILE A 115 9.07 12.02 0.79
N PRO A 116 7.81 11.70 1.11
CA PRO A 116 7.50 10.94 2.32
C PRO A 116 8.08 9.52 2.26
N VAL A 117 8.31 8.94 3.43
CA VAL A 117 8.77 7.54 3.55
C VAL A 117 7.61 6.61 3.18
N PRO A 118 7.77 5.72 2.18
CA PRO A 118 6.73 4.77 1.82
C PRO A 118 6.68 3.61 2.80
N ARG A 119 5.47 3.23 3.19
CA ARG A 119 5.19 2.06 4.02
C ARG A 119 4.09 1.24 3.37
N TYR A 120 4.28 -0.07 3.24
CA TYR A 120 3.32 -0.97 2.64
C TYR A 120 2.98 -2.12 3.57
N PHE A 121 1.71 -2.23 3.92
CA PHE A 121 1.18 -3.25 4.82
C PHE A 121 0.11 -4.06 4.11
N VAL A 122 0.21 -5.38 4.23
CA VAL A 122 -0.76 -6.31 3.66
C VAL A 122 -1.44 -7.07 4.81
N PHE A 123 -2.73 -6.84 4.97
CA PHE A 123 -3.56 -7.52 5.95
C PHE A 123 -4.13 -8.81 5.36
N TYR A 124 -3.60 -9.95 5.82
CA TYR A 124 -4.00 -11.25 5.34
C TYR A 124 -5.07 -11.87 6.24
N ASN A 125 -6.22 -12.24 5.67
CA ASN A 125 -7.28 -12.96 6.36
C ASN A 125 -7.68 -14.27 5.64
N GLY A 126 -6.74 -14.86 4.91
CA GLY A 126 -6.95 -16.10 4.17
C GLY A 126 -7.00 -17.33 5.08
N LYS A 127 -7.25 -18.49 4.45
CA LYS A 127 -7.33 -19.78 5.14
C LYS A 127 -5.99 -20.50 5.31
N ARG A 128 -4.96 -20.07 4.58
CA ARG A 128 -3.62 -20.67 4.70
C ARG A 128 -3.02 -20.24 6.04
N PRO A 129 -2.59 -21.19 6.90
CA PRO A 129 -1.86 -20.85 8.11
C PRO A 129 -0.56 -20.10 7.75
N MET A 130 -0.29 -19.01 8.43
CA MET A 130 0.92 -18.20 8.28
C MET A 130 1.37 -17.72 9.66
N GLU A 131 2.60 -17.26 9.76
CA GLU A 131 3.08 -16.53 10.93
C GLU A 131 2.31 -15.21 11.08
N ASP A 132 2.27 -14.67 12.29
CA ASP A 132 1.53 -13.44 12.59
C ASP A 132 2.07 -12.25 11.78
N GLU A 133 3.39 -12.24 11.54
CA GLU A 133 4.05 -11.27 10.70
C GLU A 133 5.00 -11.95 9.71
N VAL A 134 4.91 -11.56 8.44
CA VAL A 134 5.79 -12.06 7.37
C VAL A 134 6.37 -10.89 6.60
N LEU A 135 7.70 -10.81 6.52
CA LEU A 135 8.39 -9.83 5.70
C LEU A 135 8.62 -10.38 4.30
N LEU A 136 7.98 -9.76 3.30
CA LEU A 136 8.22 -10.04 1.90
C LEU A 136 9.13 -8.96 1.31
N ARG A 137 10.18 -9.36 0.59
CA ARG A 137 11.16 -8.43 0.01
C ARG A 137 11.03 -8.37 -1.51
N LEU A 138 11.09 -7.16 -2.06
CA LEU A 138 11.14 -6.96 -3.51
C LEU A 138 12.41 -7.56 -4.12
N THR A 139 13.50 -7.54 -3.38
CA THR A 139 14.78 -8.13 -3.79
C THR A 139 14.70 -9.63 -4.05
N ASP A 140 13.80 -10.34 -3.33
CA ASP A 140 13.60 -11.78 -3.54
C ASP A 140 12.96 -12.11 -4.90
N GLN A 141 12.43 -11.10 -5.60
CA GLN A 141 11.81 -11.22 -6.93
C GLN A 141 12.75 -10.78 -8.06
N MET A 142 13.94 -10.28 -7.73
CA MET A 142 14.90 -9.80 -8.72
C MET A 142 15.81 -10.96 -9.17
N GLU A 143 15.92 -11.14 -10.49
CA GLU A 143 16.89 -12.06 -11.09
C GLU A 143 18.22 -11.32 -11.24
N GLY A 144 19.31 -11.93 -10.76
CA GLY A 144 20.65 -11.35 -10.79
C GLY A 144 21.20 -11.07 -9.39
N THR A 145 22.18 -11.84 -8.98
CA THR A 145 22.61 -11.99 -7.58
C THR A 145 23.31 -10.77 -7.00
N ASP A 146 24.02 -9.96 -7.80
CA ASP A 146 24.88 -8.89 -7.28
C ASP A 146 24.23 -7.50 -7.30
N VAL A 147 23.06 -7.38 -7.92
CA VAL A 147 22.40 -6.10 -8.17
C VAL A 147 21.25 -5.83 -7.18
N ALA A 148 20.62 -6.88 -6.67
CA ALA A 148 19.44 -6.75 -5.83
C ALA A 148 19.73 -6.03 -4.50
N GLU A 149 20.88 -6.29 -3.88
CA GLU A 149 21.27 -5.60 -2.64
C GLU A 149 21.60 -4.12 -2.88
N LYS A 150 22.23 -3.80 -4.03
CA LYS A 150 22.59 -2.42 -4.40
C LYS A 150 21.40 -1.59 -4.83
N PHE A 151 20.38 -2.21 -5.43
CA PHE A 151 19.19 -1.50 -5.90
C PHE A 151 18.42 -0.79 -4.77
N CYS A 152 18.44 -1.32 -3.55
CA CYS A 152 17.76 -0.70 -2.41
C CYS A 152 18.59 0.35 -1.69
N THR A 153 19.88 0.45 -1.98
CA THR A 153 20.83 1.31 -1.24
C THR A 153 21.52 2.37 -2.10
N GLU A 154 21.62 2.14 -3.41
CA GLU A 154 22.36 3.03 -4.32
C GLU A 154 21.55 3.23 -5.62
N PHE A 155 21.01 4.40 -5.82
CA PHE A 155 20.56 4.92 -7.11
C PHE A 155 21.58 5.89 -7.66
#